data_c69ab357b39c66ed88127772bc0dc8eb
#
_entry.id   c69ab357b39c66ed88127772bc0dc8eb
#
_cell.length_a   1.000
_cell.length_b   1.000
_cell.length_c   1.000
_cell.angle_alpha   90.00
_cell.angle_beta   90.00
_cell.angle_gamma   90.00
#
_symmetry.space_group_name_H-M   'P 1'
#
loop_
_entity.id
_entity.type
_entity.pdbx_description
1 polymer ?
#
loop_
_entity_poly.entity_id
_entity_poly.type
_entity_poly.pdbx_seq_one_letter_code
_entity_poly.pdbx_strand_id
1 'polypeptide(L)'
;MKKVPRILVIDDDEGIRKVLSSVLSDRGYNVDTAQYGEEAIQKAKSVFYNLALIDVRLPDMEGTELLLRLEETTPKMVKIILTGYPALENAIAAVNRGADGYLIKPINMTTLVEKIEEHLKKQNEYVKYGEEKVAQFIEARARQVGYTPRQY
;
A
#
# COMPACT_ATOMS: atom_id res chain seq x y z
N MET A 1 20.71 -3.82 -0.71
CA MET A 1 19.76 -4.19 -1.79
C MET A 1 18.41 -3.53 -1.54
N LYS A 2 17.87 -2.87 -2.53
CA LYS A 2 16.50 -2.36 -2.45
C LYS A 2 15.52 -3.53 -2.51
N LYS A 3 14.64 -3.64 -1.54
CA LYS A 3 13.52 -4.58 -1.60
C LYS A 3 12.56 -4.17 -2.71
N VAL A 4 12.11 -5.13 -3.49
CA VAL A 4 11.09 -4.89 -4.52
C VAL A 4 9.75 -4.68 -3.81
N PRO A 5 9.04 -3.58 -4.09
CA PRO A 5 7.72 -3.36 -3.51
C PRO A 5 6.73 -4.46 -3.91
N ARG A 6 5.90 -4.85 -2.98
CA ARG A 6 4.85 -5.85 -3.18
C ARG A 6 3.48 -5.18 -3.17
N ILE A 7 2.69 -5.46 -4.20
CA ILE A 7 1.37 -4.87 -4.41
C ILE A 7 0.31 -5.96 -4.38
N LEU A 8 -0.78 -5.71 -3.67
CA LEU A 8 -1.96 -6.58 -3.64
C LEU A 8 -3.08 -5.94 -4.47
N VAL A 9 -3.53 -6.62 -5.50
CA VAL A 9 -4.66 -6.19 -6.36
C VAL A 9 -5.91 -6.93 -5.94
N ILE A 10 -6.91 -6.21 -5.46
CA ILE A 10 -8.15 -6.77 -4.92
C ILE A 10 -9.32 -6.32 -5.78
N ASP A 11 -9.79 -7.20 -6.64
CA ASP A 11 -10.89 -6.94 -7.58
C ASP A 11 -11.54 -8.27 -7.96
N ASP A 12 -12.85 -8.35 -8.03
CA ASP A 12 -13.57 -9.56 -8.43
C ASP A 12 -13.54 -9.81 -9.93
N ASP A 13 -13.22 -8.80 -10.73
CA ASP A 13 -13.10 -8.93 -12.19
C ASP A 13 -11.74 -9.54 -12.55
N GLU A 14 -11.78 -10.75 -13.14
CA GLU A 14 -10.57 -11.46 -13.56
C GLU A 14 -9.76 -10.68 -14.60
N GLY A 15 -10.44 -10.04 -15.55
CA GLY A 15 -9.78 -9.24 -16.59
C GLY A 15 -9.01 -8.08 -16.01
N ILE A 16 -9.57 -7.38 -15.04
CA ILE A 16 -8.91 -6.27 -14.34
C ILE A 16 -7.70 -6.80 -13.57
N ARG A 17 -7.86 -7.89 -12.81
CA ARG A 17 -6.74 -8.50 -12.07
C ARG A 17 -5.58 -8.86 -13.01
N LYS A 18 -5.88 -9.47 -14.15
CA LYS A 18 -4.85 -9.87 -15.13
C LYS A 18 -4.13 -8.67 -15.73
N VAL A 19 -4.86 -7.65 -16.15
CA VAL A 19 -4.28 -6.43 -16.76
C VAL A 19 -3.41 -5.70 -15.73
N LEU A 20 -3.90 -5.48 -14.53
CA LEU A 20 -3.14 -4.79 -13.49
C LEU A 20 -1.90 -5.58 -13.08
N SER A 21 -2.03 -6.90 -12.91
CA SER A 21 -0.89 -7.76 -12.59
C SER A 21 0.19 -7.71 -13.67
N SER A 22 -0.20 -7.75 -14.94
CA SER A 22 0.73 -7.68 -16.06
C SER A 22 1.46 -6.34 -16.11
N VAL A 23 0.71 -5.24 -16.06
CA VAL A 23 1.27 -3.89 -16.12
C VAL A 23 2.24 -3.64 -14.95
N LEU A 24 1.84 -4.01 -13.76
CA LEU A 24 2.66 -3.76 -12.56
C LEU A 24 3.86 -4.70 -12.48
N SER A 25 3.71 -5.96 -12.88
CA SER A 25 4.84 -6.90 -12.94
C SER A 25 5.88 -6.44 -13.96
N ASP A 26 5.45 -5.92 -15.10
CA ASP A 26 6.34 -5.36 -16.13
C ASP A 26 7.13 -4.15 -15.61
N ARG A 27 6.58 -3.44 -14.63
CA ARG A 27 7.27 -2.33 -13.95
C ARG A 27 8.22 -2.79 -12.85
N GLY A 28 8.32 -4.09 -12.61
CA GLY A 28 9.27 -4.66 -11.65
C GLY A 28 8.69 -4.89 -10.25
N TYR A 29 7.40 -4.69 -10.04
CA TYR A 29 6.76 -4.95 -8.76
C TYR A 29 6.42 -6.44 -8.59
N ASN A 30 6.42 -6.92 -7.34
CA ASN A 30 5.84 -8.21 -7.00
C ASN A 30 4.35 -8.03 -6.78
N VAL A 31 3.52 -8.77 -7.52
CA VAL A 31 2.06 -8.59 -7.51
C VAL A 31 1.38 -9.88 -7.08
N ASP A 32 0.54 -9.77 -6.05
CA ASP A 32 -0.42 -10.81 -5.68
C ASP A 32 -1.83 -10.27 -5.95
N THR A 33 -2.78 -11.16 -6.13
CA THR A 33 -4.18 -10.80 -6.37
C THR A 33 -5.12 -11.43 -5.36
N ALA A 34 -6.27 -10.81 -5.17
CA ALA A 34 -7.35 -11.37 -4.39
C ALA A 34 -8.68 -11.06 -5.08
N GLN A 35 -9.58 -12.02 -5.09
CA GLN A 35 -10.92 -11.89 -5.67
C GLN A 35 -11.94 -11.41 -4.64
N TYR A 36 -11.68 -11.67 -3.36
CA TYR A 36 -12.56 -11.37 -2.24
C TYR A 36 -11.83 -10.56 -1.18
N GLY A 37 -12.58 -9.77 -0.43
CA GLY A 37 -12.03 -9.01 0.69
C GLY A 37 -11.45 -9.90 1.79
N GLU A 38 -12.12 -11.00 2.13
CA GLU A 38 -11.62 -11.96 3.12
C GLU A 38 -10.32 -12.62 2.69
N GLU A 39 -10.18 -12.96 1.42
CA GLU A 39 -8.94 -13.47 0.83
C GLU A 39 -7.80 -12.45 1.01
N ALA A 40 -8.09 -11.18 0.73
CA ALA A 40 -7.12 -10.09 0.89
C ALA A 40 -6.66 -9.95 2.35
N ILE A 41 -7.59 -10.03 3.30
CA ILE A 41 -7.29 -9.96 4.73
C ILE A 41 -6.35 -11.10 5.13
N GLN A 42 -6.64 -12.32 4.68
CA GLN A 42 -5.81 -13.49 5.02
C GLN A 42 -4.41 -13.37 4.41
N LYS A 43 -4.31 -12.94 3.15
CA LYS A 43 -3.00 -12.71 2.50
C LYS A 43 -2.20 -11.63 3.22
N ALA A 44 -2.83 -10.53 3.61
CA ALA A 44 -2.18 -9.43 4.32
C ALA A 44 -1.68 -9.81 5.72
N LYS A 45 -2.27 -10.82 6.35
CA LYS A 45 -1.77 -11.34 7.63
C LYS A 45 -0.46 -12.11 7.49
N SER A 46 -0.24 -12.73 6.35
CA SER A 46 0.93 -13.61 6.10
C SER A 46 2.05 -12.91 5.35
N VAL A 47 1.74 -11.88 4.57
CA VAL A 47 2.67 -11.20 3.66
C VAL A 47 2.51 -9.70 3.84
N PHE A 48 3.64 -9.00 3.93
CA PHE A 48 3.65 -7.54 3.92
C PHE A 48 3.45 -7.01 2.49
N TYR A 49 2.49 -6.12 2.32
CA TYR A 49 2.27 -5.40 1.08
C TYR A 49 2.55 -3.92 1.27
N ASN A 50 3.33 -3.34 0.36
CA ASN A 50 3.60 -1.91 0.35
C ASN A 50 2.37 -1.10 -0.04
N LEU A 51 1.55 -1.67 -0.93
CA LEU A 51 0.39 -1.00 -1.49
C LEU A 51 -0.70 -2.01 -1.85
N ALA A 52 -1.95 -1.62 -1.63
CA ALA A 52 -3.13 -2.36 -2.08
C ALA A 52 -3.99 -1.50 -2.99
N LEU A 53 -4.42 -2.08 -4.11
CA LEU A 53 -5.43 -1.54 -5.00
C LEU A 53 -6.73 -2.24 -4.68
N ILE A 54 -7.77 -1.52 -4.29
CA ILE A 54 -8.98 -2.08 -3.70
C ILE A 54 -10.21 -1.64 -4.50
N ASP A 55 -10.91 -2.60 -5.13
CA ASP A 55 -12.21 -2.33 -5.72
C ASP A 55 -13.21 -1.95 -4.62
N VAL A 56 -14.02 -0.92 -4.87
CA VAL A 56 -15.01 -0.44 -3.91
C VAL A 56 -16.11 -1.47 -3.67
N ARG A 57 -16.43 -2.31 -4.65
CA ARG A 57 -17.45 -3.36 -4.54
C ARG A 57 -16.85 -4.73 -4.74
N LEU A 58 -16.75 -5.48 -3.66
CA LEU A 58 -16.33 -6.87 -3.69
C LEU A 58 -17.55 -7.77 -3.42
N PRO A 59 -17.50 -9.05 -3.83
CA PRO A 59 -18.66 -9.95 -3.64
C PRO A 59 -19.05 -10.18 -2.19
N ASP A 60 -18.06 -10.14 -1.29
CA ASP A 60 -18.23 -10.46 0.13
C ASP A 60 -18.26 -9.24 1.04
N MET A 61 -17.81 -8.07 0.57
CA MET A 61 -17.82 -6.84 1.37
C MET A 61 -17.60 -5.61 0.51
N GLU A 62 -17.93 -4.43 1.03
CA GLU A 62 -17.54 -3.17 0.42
C GLU A 62 -16.03 -2.94 0.59
N GLY A 63 -15.39 -2.31 -0.40
CA GLY A 63 -13.97 -1.95 -0.28
C GLY A 63 -13.66 -1.01 0.88
N THR A 64 -14.62 -0.15 1.22
CA THR A 64 -14.52 0.74 2.39
C THR A 64 -14.54 -0.02 3.72
N GLU A 65 -15.26 -1.14 3.80
CA GLU A 65 -15.19 -2.04 4.95
C GLU A 65 -13.83 -2.73 5.02
N LEU A 66 -13.31 -3.17 3.88
CA LEU A 66 -11.98 -3.79 3.81
C LEU A 66 -10.89 -2.86 4.34
N LEU A 67 -10.97 -1.55 4.05
CA LEU A 67 -10.02 -0.57 4.58
C LEU A 67 -9.91 -0.62 6.11
N LEU A 68 -11.03 -0.81 6.79
CA LEU A 68 -11.06 -0.90 8.26
C LEU A 68 -10.55 -2.24 8.78
N ARG A 69 -10.70 -3.30 8.00
CA ARG A 69 -10.35 -4.66 8.40
C ARG A 69 -8.91 -5.03 8.10
N LEU A 70 -8.23 -4.31 7.20
CA LEU A 70 -6.80 -4.50 6.95
C LEU A 70 -6.01 -3.95 8.14
N GLU A 71 -5.17 -4.78 8.72
CA GLU A 71 -4.35 -4.37 9.87
C GLU A 71 -3.34 -3.29 9.47
N GLU A 72 -3.06 -2.38 10.40
CA GLU A 72 -2.00 -1.41 10.22
C GLU A 72 -0.64 -2.11 10.22
N THR A 73 0.23 -1.66 9.34
CA THR A 73 1.59 -2.20 9.18
C THR A 73 2.63 -1.10 9.35
N THR A 74 3.89 -1.52 9.56
CA THR A 74 5.03 -0.61 9.60
C THR A 74 6.07 -1.09 8.60
N PRO A 75 6.33 -0.34 7.52
CA PRO A 75 5.69 0.92 7.14
C PRO A 75 4.20 0.74 6.81
N LYS A 76 3.45 1.85 6.91
CA LYS A 76 2.02 1.83 6.65
C LYS A 76 1.72 1.47 5.19
N MET A 77 0.89 0.46 4.97
CA MET A 77 0.42 0.08 3.65
C MET A 77 -0.34 1.24 3.00
N VAL A 78 0.02 1.57 1.77
CA VAL A 78 -0.72 2.52 0.95
C VAL A 78 -1.97 1.85 0.42
N LYS A 79 -3.13 2.48 0.54
CA LYS A 79 -4.43 1.94 0.12
C LYS A 79 -5.08 2.87 -0.90
N ILE A 80 -5.27 2.38 -2.12
CA ILE A 80 -5.89 3.12 -3.21
C ILE A 80 -7.19 2.43 -3.60
N ILE A 81 -8.30 3.16 -3.53
CA ILE A 81 -9.61 2.68 -3.94
C ILE A 81 -9.79 2.87 -5.44
N LEU A 82 -10.29 1.83 -6.12
CA LEU A 82 -10.67 1.86 -7.53
C LEU A 82 -12.19 1.70 -7.63
N THR A 83 -12.87 2.61 -8.32
CA THR A 83 -14.33 2.56 -8.42
C THR A 83 -14.88 3.01 -9.76
N GLY A 84 -15.91 2.32 -10.23
CA GLY A 84 -16.77 2.77 -11.33
C GLY A 84 -17.94 3.66 -10.87
N TYR A 85 -18.04 3.91 -9.56
CA TYR A 85 -19.15 4.65 -8.93
C TYR A 85 -18.63 5.87 -8.19
N PRO A 86 -18.30 6.96 -8.92
CA PRO A 86 -17.60 8.11 -8.33
C PRO A 86 -18.54 9.05 -7.57
N ALA A 87 -19.33 8.54 -6.65
CA ALA A 87 -20.14 9.38 -5.78
C ALA A 87 -19.22 10.06 -4.73
N LEU A 88 -19.41 11.36 -4.54
CA LEU A 88 -18.63 12.15 -3.59
C LEU A 88 -18.68 11.56 -2.17
N GLU A 89 -19.83 11.07 -1.76
CA GLU A 89 -20.04 10.45 -0.45
C GLU A 89 -19.14 9.22 -0.25
N ASN A 90 -18.98 8.40 -1.30
CA ASN A 90 -18.10 7.23 -1.26
C ASN A 90 -16.61 7.63 -1.16
N ALA A 91 -16.22 8.69 -1.84
CA ALA A 91 -14.85 9.22 -1.77
C ALA A 91 -14.53 9.73 -0.37
N ILE A 92 -15.44 10.50 0.24
CA ILE A 92 -15.29 11.00 1.62
C ILE A 92 -15.20 9.84 2.60
N ALA A 93 -16.09 8.86 2.49
CA ALA A 93 -16.08 7.68 3.35
C ALA A 93 -14.77 6.89 3.22
N ALA A 94 -14.26 6.72 2.00
CA ALA A 94 -12.98 6.03 1.75
C ALA A 94 -11.82 6.76 2.43
N VAL A 95 -11.71 8.07 2.27
CA VAL A 95 -10.66 8.88 2.91
C VAL A 95 -10.74 8.79 4.42
N ASN A 96 -11.94 8.92 4.99
CA ASN A 96 -12.15 8.84 6.45
C ASN A 96 -11.82 7.46 7.02
N ARG A 97 -11.89 6.40 6.20
CA ARG A 97 -11.56 5.03 6.59
C ARG A 97 -10.13 4.62 6.28
N GLY A 98 -9.30 5.55 5.83
CA GLY A 98 -7.87 5.34 5.66
C GLY A 98 -7.39 5.09 4.23
N ALA A 99 -8.20 5.42 3.22
CA ALA A 99 -7.72 5.41 1.83
C ALA A 99 -6.72 6.55 1.61
N ASP A 100 -5.61 6.23 0.97
CA ASP A 100 -4.58 7.21 0.59
C ASP A 100 -4.82 7.78 -0.80
N GLY A 101 -5.56 7.07 -1.63
CA GLY A 101 -5.88 7.48 -2.99
C GLY A 101 -7.23 6.93 -3.46
N TYR A 102 -7.75 7.54 -4.52
CA TYR A 102 -9.05 7.20 -5.07
C TYR A 102 -9.00 7.43 -6.59
N LEU A 103 -9.22 6.37 -7.35
CA LEU A 103 -9.21 6.43 -8.82
C LEU A 103 -10.54 5.92 -9.39
N ILE A 104 -10.99 6.56 -10.46
CA ILE A 104 -12.26 6.24 -11.11
C ILE A 104 -12.00 5.31 -12.30
N LYS A 105 -12.79 4.24 -12.40
CA LYS A 105 -12.79 3.35 -13.59
C LYS A 105 -13.54 4.01 -14.76
N PRO A 106 -13.14 3.83 -16.01
CA PRO A 106 -12.02 3.02 -16.48
C PRO A 106 -10.67 3.65 -16.11
N ILE A 107 -9.74 2.82 -15.64
CA ILE A 107 -8.47 3.29 -15.11
C ILE A 107 -7.52 3.62 -16.25
N ASN A 108 -6.99 4.85 -16.23
CA ASN A 108 -5.86 5.22 -17.08
C ASN A 108 -4.58 4.61 -16.46
N MET A 109 -3.95 3.69 -17.19
CA MET A 109 -2.78 2.96 -16.67
C MET A 109 -1.59 3.89 -16.38
N THR A 110 -1.38 4.92 -17.19
CA THR A 110 -0.33 5.92 -16.94
C THR A 110 -0.57 6.63 -15.62
N THR A 111 -1.79 7.10 -15.39
CA THR A 111 -2.18 7.78 -14.14
C THR A 111 -2.02 6.84 -12.94
N LEU A 112 -2.44 5.59 -13.07
CA LEU A 112 -2.32 4.59 -12.00
C LEU A 112 -0.86 4.37 -11.62
N VAL A 113 0.01 4.15 -12.61
CA VAL A 113 1.44 3.91 -12.38
C VAL A 113 2.09 5.13 -11.73
N GLU A 114 1.78 6.34 -12.19
CA GLU A 114 2.28 7.57 -11.58
C GLU A 114 1.86 7.70 -10.11
N LYS A 115 0.61 7.41 -9.80
CA LYS A 115 0.09 7.42 -8.42
C LYS A 115 0.78 6.40 -7.53
N ILE A 116 0.97 5.19 -8.04
CA ILE A 116 1.68 4.14 -7.30
C ILE A 116 3.13 4.56 -7.02
N GLU A 117 3.84 5.04 -8.03
CA GLU A 117 5.23 5.49 -7.86
C GLU A 117 5.34 6.63 -6.85
N GLU A 118 4.43 7.61 -6.92
CA GLU A 118 4.38 8.73 -5.98
C GLU A 118 4.19 8.26 -4.53
N HIS A 119 3.22 7.39 -4.30
CA HIS A 119 2.94 6.87 -2.94
C HIS A 119 4.05 5.98 -2.41
N LEU A 120 4.62 5.12 -3.26
CA LEU A 120 5.73 4.26 -2.84
C LEU A 120 7.00 5.08 -2.54
N LYS A 121 7.24 6.13 -3.29
CA LYS A 121 8.35 7.06 -3.01
C LYS A 121 8.18 7.72 -1.64
N LYS A 122 7.01 8.23 -1.33
CA LYS A 122 6.70 8.81 -0.02
C LYS A 122 6.86 7.80 1.11
N GLN A 123 6.37 6.58 0.93
CA GLN A 123 6.51 5.50 1.90
C GLN A 123 7.98 5.21 2.20
N ASN A 124 8.81 5.13 1.15
CA ASN A 124 10.24 4.87 1.28
C ASN A 124 10.98 6.03 1.98
N GLU A 125 10.62 7.27 1.69
CA GLU A 125 11.15 8.45 2.37
C GLU A 125 10.81 8.44 3.87
N TYR A 126 9.60 8.06 4.22
CA TYR A 126 9.18 7.91 5.61
C TYR A 126 9.99 6.86 6.36
N VAL A 127 10.25 5.71 5.73
CA VAL A 127 11.08 4.66 6.32
C VAL A 127 12.51 5.16 6.56
N LYS A 128 13.11 5.81 5.57
CA LYS A 128 14.45 6.38 5.69
C LYS A 128 14.54 7.44 6.80
N TYR A 129 13.56 8.32 6.87
CA TYR A 129 13.49 9.34 7.90
C TYR A 129 13.41 8.70 9.30
N GLY A 130 12.59 7.68 9.48
CA GLY A 130 12.47 6.95 10.73
C GLY A 130 13.78 6.26 11.12
N GLU A 131 14.47 5.64 10.18
CA GLU A 131 15.79 5.01 10.40
C GLU A 131 16.84 6.03 10.83
N GLU A 132 16.89 7.18 10.17
CA GLU A 132 17.80 8.28 10.52
C GLU A 132 17.53 8.82 11.92
N LYS A 133 16.27 9.01 12.28
CA LYS A 133 15.87 9.47 13.62
C LYS A 133 16.26 8.47 14.70
N VAL A 134 16.06 7.20 14.48
CA VAL A 134 16.45 6.14 15.42
C VAL A 134 17.96 6.11 15.58
N ALA A 135 18.72 6.18 14.49
CA ALA A 135 20.18 6.22 14.52
C ALA A 135 20.70 7.42 15.31
N GLN A 136 20.15 8.61 15.10
CA GLN A 136 20.49 9.82 15.83
C GLN A 136 20.19 9.68 17.33
N PHE A 137 19.06 9.08 17.68
CA PHE A 137 18.68 8.83 19.07
C PHE A 137 19.67 7.89 19.76
N ILE A 138 20.03 6.79 19.12
CA ILE A 138 20.99 5.80 19.63
C ILE A 138 22.35 6.47 19.83
N GLU A 139 22.83 7.24 18.86
CA GLU A 139 24.10 7.96 18.95
C GLU A 139 24.12 8.96 20.11
N ALA A 140 23.07 9.74 20.27
CA ALA A 140 22.95 10.70 21.36
C ALA A 140 22.96 10.01 22.73
N ARG A 141 22.27 8.89 22.87
CA ARG A 141 22.27 8.09 24.12
C ARG A 141 23.64 7.49 24.41
N ALA A 142 24.31 6.98 23.40
CA ALA A 142 25.66 6.44 23.53
C ALA A 142 26.63 7.50 24.03
N ARG A 143 26.57 8.73 23.52
CA ARG A 143 27.41 9.85 23.98
C ARG A 143 27.12 10.21 25.44
N GLN A 144 25.87 10.20 25.88
CA GLN A 144 25.49 10.51 27.26
C GLN A 144 26.08 9.50 28.27
N VAL A 145 26.24 8.24 27.88
CA VAL A 145 26.79 7.20 28.73
C VAL A 145 28.29 6.96 28.49
N GLY A 146 28.96 7.78 27.68
CA GLY A 146 30.37 7.67 27.39
C GLY A 146 30.77 6.49 26.51
N TYR A 147 29.81 5.92 25.79
CA TYR A 147 30.05 4.81 24.87
C TYR A 147 30.34 5.31 23.46
N THR A 148 31.41 4.81 22.87
CA THR A 148 31.71 5.08 21.46
C THR A 148 31.55 3.81 20.66
N PRO A 149 30.55 3.75 19.72
CA PRO A 149 30.37 2.59 18.88
C PRO A 149 31.62 2.30 18.05
N ARG A 150 31.96 1.00 17.92
CA ARG A 150 33.03 0.60 17.01
C ARG A 150 32.58 0.83 15.57
N GLN A 151 33.45 1.48 14.81
CA GLN A 151 33.29 1.55 13.37
C GLN A 151 33.86 0.26 12.76
N TYR A 152 33.05 -0.39 11.93
CA TYR A 152 33.42 -1.58 11.15
C TYR A 152 33.72 -1.20 9.72
#